data_9ecb0ac2286424fb8d0026534ae9812d
#
_entry.id   9ecb0ac2286424fb8d0026534ae9812d
#
_cell.length_a   1.000
_cell.length_b   1.000
_cell.length_c   1.000
_cell.angle_alpha   90.00
_cell.angle_beta   90.00
_cell.angle_gamma   90.00
#
_symmetry.space_group_name_H-M   'P 1'
#
loop_
_entity.id
_entity.type
_entity.pdbx_description
1 polymer ?
#
loop_
_entity_poly.entity_id
_entity_poly.type
_entity_poly.pdbx_seq_one_letter_code
_entity_poly.pdbx_strand_id
1 'polypeptide(L)'
;MKILHIDDNEDLLDLCDTVLTSDGHEYTGINNGREGLQAIKDKKFDLLLLDLSMPDFSGADVIDALVKDGLMNKQKVAILTATSPTKEEIEMFLEKGAHSVLKQPINEDFLLDFIQKLESEI
;
A
#
# COMPACT_ATOMS: atom_id res chain seq x y z
N MET A 1 11.33 7.60 4.01
CA MET A 1 9.98 7.25 4.53
C MET A 1 9.98 5.86 5.15
N LYS A 2 9.08 5.64 6.07
CA LYS A 2 8.78 4.29 6.58
C LYS A 2 7.64 3.73 5.75
N ILE A 3 7.91 2.67 5.01
CA ILE A 3 6.96 2.09 4.06
C ILE A 3 6.59 0.67 4.49
N LEU A 4 5.29 0.43 4.61
CA LEU A 4 4.76 -0.92 4.79
C LEU A 4 4.16 -1.38 3.46
N HIS A 5 4.53 -2.57 3.01
CA HIS A 5 4.02 -3.15 1.77
C HIS A 5 3.33 -4.48 2.11
N ILE A 6 2.04 -4.56 1.84
CA ILE A 6 1.25 -5.77 2.08
C ILE A 6 0.88 -6.37 0.73
N ASP A 7 1.44 -7.53 0.41
CA ASP A 7 1.25 -8.22 -0.86
C ASP A 7 1.61 -9.69 -0.69
N ASP A 8 0.78 -10.60 -1.18
CA ASP A 8 1.04 -12.03 -1.07
C ASP A 8 2.09 -12.55 -2.05
N ASN A 9 2.53 -11.72 -2.98
CA ASN A 9 3.59 -12.06 -3.94
C ASN A 9 4.96 -11.74 -3.33
N GLU A 10 5.64 -12.77 -2.85
CA GLU A 10 6.94 -12.60 -2.18
C GLU A 10 8.05 -12.10 -3.11
N ASP A 11 7.99 -12.45 -4.40
CA ASP A 11 8.96 -11.94 -5.38
C ASP A 11 8.83 -10.43 -5.54
N LEU A 12 7.60 -9.92 -5.54
CA LEU A 12 7.36 -8.49 -5.61
C LEU A 12 7.80 -7.79 -4.31
N LEU A 13 7.56 -8.40 -3.16
CA LEU A 13 8.05 -7.87 -1.88
C LEU A 13 9.58 -7.74 -1.90
N ASP A 14 10.27 -8.79 -2.35
CA ASP A 14 11.73 -8.79 -2.43
C ASP A 14 12.27 -7.72 -3.38
N LEU A 15 11.63 -7.56 -4.54
CA LEU A 15 12.01 -6.53 -5.50
C LEU A 15 11.83 -5.14 -4.91
N CYS A 16 10.69 -4.87 -4.31
CA CYS A 16 10.42 -3.57 -3.71
C CYS A 16 11.34 -3.29 -2.52
N ASP A 17 11.66 -4.31 -1.73
CA ASP A 17 12.63 -4.17 -0.64
C ASP A 17 13.98 -3.69 -1.18
N THR A 18 14.49 -4.35 -2.21
CA THR A 18 15.76 -3.97 -2.83
C THR A 18 15.75 -2.54 -3.35
N VAL A 19 14.72 -2.19 -4.10
CA VAL A 19 14.59 -0.88 -4.75
C VAL A 19 14.45 0.24 -3.72
N LEU A 20 13.53 0.06 -2.78
CA LEU A 20 13.19 1.13 -1.82
C LEU A 20 14.26 1.29 -0.75
N THR A 21 14.84 0.21 -0.29
CA THR A 21 15.96 0.27 0.67
C THR A 21 17.18 0.95 0.05
N SER A 22 17.46 0.65 -1.21
CA SER A 22 18.55 1.30 -1.95
C SER A 22 18.36 2.80 -2.11
N ASP A 23 17.10 3.25 -2.13
CA ASP A 23 16.76 4.66 -2.23
C ASP A 23 16.66 5.36 -0.86
N GLY A 24 17.06 4.69 0.21
CA GLY A 24 17.13 5.26 1.55
C GLY A 24 15.87 5.15 2.40
N HIS A 25 14.88 4.36 1.98
CA HIS A 25 13.66 4.16 2.74
C HIS A 25 13.75 2.98 3.70
N GLU A 26 13.00 3.04 4.79
CA GLU A 26 12.78 1.88 5.66
C GLU A 26 11.63 1.08 5.07
N TYR A 27 11.84 -0.18 4.78
CA TYR A 27 10.85 -1.03 4.12
C TYR A 27 10.48 -2.24 5.00
N THR A 28 9.18 -2.48 5.11
CA THR A 28 8.64 -3.68 5.77
C THR A 28 7.67 -4.33 4.81
N GLY A 29 7.94 -5.57 4.41
CA GLY A 29 7.06 -6.37 3.55
C GLY A 29 6.34 -7.43 4.36
N ILE A 30 5.03 -7.55 4.20
CA ILE A 30 4.20 -8.54 4.89
C ILE A 30 3.32 -9.23 3.85
N ASN A 31 3.27 -10.55 3.89
CA ASN A 31 2.66 -11.35 2.83
C ASN A 31 1.19 -11.72 3.06
N ASN A 32 0.53 -11.11 4.04
CA ASN A 32 -0.90 -11.32 4.26
C ASN A 32 -1.57 -10.12 4.93
N GLY A 33 -2.87 -9.98 4.71
CA GLY A 33 -3.61 -8.81 5.14
C GLY A 33 -3.80 -8.70 6.66
N ARG A 34 -3.95 -9.82 7.35
CA ARG A 34 -4.18 -9.80 8.81
C ARG A 34 -2.96 -9.33 9.58
N GLU A 35 -1.79 -9.87 9.23
CA GLU A 35 -0.54 -9.43 9.85
C GLU A 35 -0.20 -8.00 9.45
N GLY A 36 -0.51 -7.62 8.21
CA GLY A 36 -0.32 -6.25 7.73
C GLY A 36 -1.16 -5.26 8.52
N LEU A 37 -2.43 -5.58 8.76
CA LEU A 37 -3.31 -4.74 9.58
C LEU A 37 -2.77 -4.61 11.01
N GLN A 38 -2.30 -5.70 11.59
CA GLN A 38 -1.73 -5.66 12.93
C GLN A 38 -0.49 -4.76 12.99
N ALA A 39 0.35 -4.80 11.96
CA ALA A 39 1.53 -3.94 11.88
C ALA A 39 1.15 -2.45 11.88
N ILE A 40 0.08 -2.08 11.17
CA ILE A 40 -0.41 -0.71 11.13
C ILE A 40 -0.88 -0.25 12.52
N LYS A 41 -1.48 -1.14 13.28
CA LYS A 41 -1.93 -0.85 14.65
C LYS A 41 -0.76 -0.70 15.61
N ASP A 42 0.31 -1.46 15.40
CA ASP A 42 1.46 -1.51 16.31
C ASP A 42 2.49 -0.41 16.04
N LYS A 43 2.62 0.03 14.78
CA LYS A 43 3.63 1.00 14.37
C LYS A 43 3.03 2.04 13.43
N LYS A 44 3.67 3.20 13.39
CA LYS A 44 3.31 4.25 12.46
C LYS A 44 4.17 4.14 11.19
N PHE A 45 3.53 4.10 10.04
CA PHE A 45 4.19 4.12 8.74
C PHE A 45 3.82 5.41 7.99
N ASP A 46 4.71 5.87 7.13
CA ASP A 46 4.45 7.05 6.30
C ASP A 46 3.59 6.69 5.09
N LEU A 47 3.76 5.47 4.58
CA LEU A 47 3.06 4.99 3.39
C LEU A 47 2.74 3.51 3.52
N LEU A 48 1.51 3.14 3.17
CA LEU A 48 1.10 1.75 2.98
C LEU A 48 0.92 1.49 1.48
N LEU A 49 1.67 0.51 0.95
CA LEU A 49 1.42 -0.05 -0.37
C LEU A 49 0.60 -1.31 -0.17
N LEU A 50 -0.61 -1.35 -0.71
CA LEU A 50 -1.57 -2.40 -0.42
C LEU A 50 -2.08 -3.08 -1.68
N ASP A 51 -1.82 -4.38 -1.80
CA ASP A 51 -2.38 -5.21 -2.85
C ASP A 51 -3.84 -5.54 -2.53
N LEU A 52 -4.72 -5.44 -3.53
CA LEU A 52 -6.13 -5.79 -3.35
C LEU A 52 -6.37 -7.29 -3.38
N SER A 53 -5.63 -8.02 -4.22
CA SER A 53 -5.88 -9.44 -4.49
C SER A 53 -5.05 -10.33 -3.58
N MET A 54 -5.55 -10.58 -2.38
CA MET A 54 -4.91 -11.49 -1.44
C MET A 54 -5.93 -12.53 -0.96
N PRO A 55 -5.49 -13.80 -0.72
CA PRO A 55 -6.40 -14.81 -0.18
C PRO A 55 -6.77 -14.51 1.27
N ASP A 56 -7.89 -15.04 1.72
CA ASP A 56 -8.43 -14.97 3.08
C ASP A 56 -8.82 -13.58 3.55
N PHE A 57 -7.89 -12.65 3.59
CA PHE A 57 -8.12 -11.28 4.02
C PHE A 57 -7.57 -10.34 2.96
N SER A 58 -8.46 -9.81 2.11
CA SER A 58 -8.08 -9.00 0.94
C SER A 58 -7.64 -7.59 1.31
N GLY A 59 -7.08 -6.87 0.33
CA GLY A 59 -6.78 -5.45 0.50
C GLY A 59 -8.01 -4.63 0.81
N ALA A 60 -9.16 -4.95 0.21
CA ALA A 60 -10.42 -4.29 0.52
C ALA A 60 -10.81 -4.51 1.99
N ASP A 61 -10.59 -5.71 2.52
CA ASP A 61 -10.84 -6.01 3.94
C ASP A 61 -9.93 -5.18 4.84
N VAL A 62 -8.67 -5.00 4.46
CA VAL A 62 -7.74 -4.14 5.21
C VAL A 62 -8.26 -2.71 5.24
N ILE A 63 -8.68 -2.17 4.10
CA ILE A 63 -9.21 -0.81 4.00
C ILE A 63 -10.44 -0.65 4.88
N ASP A 64 -11.39 -1.58 4.81
CA ASP A 64 -12.60 -1.52 5.63
C ASP A 64 -12.28 -1.53 7.12
N ALA A 65 -11.30 -2.33 7.55
CA ALA A 65 -10.84 -2.34 8.93
C ALA A 65 -10.20 -1.01 9.34
N LEU A 66 -9.38 -0.41 8.46
CA LEU A 66 -8.76 0.89 8.72
C LEU A 66 -9.80 2.01 8.84
N VAL A 67 -10.83 1.99 7.99
CA VAL A 67 -11.93 2.95 8.06
C VAL A 67 -12.68 2.78 9.38
N LYS A 68 -13.03 1.55 9.72
CA LYS A 68 -13.76 1.24 10.95
C LYS A 68 -13.01 1.68 12.20
N ASP A 69 -11.69 1.50 12.22
CA ASP A 69 -10.86 1.82 13.38
C ASP A 69 -10.38 3.28 13.38
N GLY A 70 -10.78 4.08 12.40
CA GLY A 70 -10.40 5.49 12.32
C GLY A 70 -8.94 5.72 11.94
N LEU A 71 -8.30 4.73 11.33
CA LEU A 71 -6.87 4.78 10.98
C LEU A 71 -6.61 5.28 9.56
N MET A 72 -7.61 5.28 8.69
CA MET A 72 -7.45 5.71 7.29
C MET A 72 -6.93 7.14 7.17
N ASN A 73 -7.35 8.03 8.04
CA ASN A 73 -6.92 9.43 8.03
C ASN A 73 -5.49 9.63 8.53
N LYS A 74 -4.95 8.63 9.21
CA LYS A 74 -3.61 8.70 9.82
C LYS A 74 -2.57 8.00 8.98
N GLN A 75 -3.00 7.30 7.92
CA GLN A 75 -2.14 6.45 7.11
C GLN A 75 -2.35 6.79 5.64
N LYS A 76 -1.28 7.17 4.93
CA LYS A 76 -1.36 7.29 3.47
C LYS A 76 -1.38 5.90 2.88
N VAL A 77 -2.38 5.61 2.05
CA VAL A 77 -2.57 4.29 1.44
C VAL A 77 -2.55 4.43 -0.07
N ALA A 78 -1.62 3.74 -0.71
CA ALA A 78 -1.58 3.57 -2.16
C ALA A 78 -2.00 2.13 -2.46
N ILE A 79 -3.09 1.98 -3.19
CA ILE A 79 -3.64 0.68 -3.54
C ILE A 79 -2.98 0.20 -4.84
N LEU A 80 -2.53 -1.06 -4.83
CA LEU A 80 -1.98 -1.71 -6.01
C LEU A 80 -2.98 -2.74 -6.51
N THR A 81 -3.31 -2.73 -7.81
CA THR A 81 -4.26 -3.68 -8.38
C THR A 81 -3.73 -4.28 -9.68
N ALA A 82 -3.82 -5.61 -9.81
CA ALA A 82 -3.41 -6.32 -11.03
C ALA A 82 -4.44 -6.19 -12.15
N THR A 83 -5.68 -5.86 -11.82
CA THR A 83 -6.77 -5.68 -12.79
C THR A 83 -6.98 -4.19 -13.07
N SER A 84 -7.60 -3.89 -14.22
CA SER A 84 -7.98 -2.51 -14.51
C SER A 84 -9.23 -2.17 -13.70
N PRO A 85 -9.12 -1.33 -12.67
CA PRO A 85 -10.28 -0.97 -11.87
C PRO A 85 -11.24 -0.10 -12.66
N THR A 86 -12.53 -0.21 -12.37
CA THR A 86 -13.52 0.69 -12.95
C THR A 86 -13.38 2.07 -12.34
N LYS A 87 -13.93 3.08 -13.00
CA LYS A 87 -13.94 4.44 -12.46
C LYS A 87 -14.65 4.49 -11.10
N GLU A 88 -15.74 3.74 -10.97
CA GLU A 88 -16.51 3.65 -9.72
C GLU A 88 -15.70 3.03 -8.59
N GLU A 89 -14.92 1.98 -8.90
CA GLU A 89 -14.04 1.35 -7.90
C GLU A 89 -12.95 2.31 -7.41
N ILE A 90 -12.33 3.05 -8.34
CA ILE A 90 -11.31 4.04 -8.00
C ILE A 90 -11.92 5.12 -7.09
N GLU A 91 -13.08 5.65 -7.49
CA GLU A 91 -13.77 6.68 -6.70
C GLU A 91 -14.14 6.19 -5.31
N MET A 92 -14.60 4.93 -5.21
CA MET A 92 -14.95 4.32 -3.93
C MET A 92 -13.76 4.28 -2.97
N PHE A 93 -12.59 3.82 -3.46
CA PHE A 93 -11.41 3.75 -2.61
C PHE A 93 -10.90 5.13 -2.21
N LEU A 94 -10.93 6.09 -3.12
CA LEU A 94 -10.54 7.47 -2.81
C LEU A 94 -11.47 8.10 -1.78
N GLU A 95 -12.78 7.85 -1.88
CA GLU A 95 -13.76 8.32 -0.89
C GLU A 95 -13.52 7.70 0.49
N LYS A 96 -13.07 6.46 0.54
CA LYS A 96 -12.72 5.80 1.81
C LYS A 96 -11.43 6.35 2.43
N GLY A 97 -10.69 7.15 1.69
CA GLY A 97 -9.49 7.82 2.20
C GLY A 97 -8.17 7.36 1.60
N ALA A 98 -8.20 6.48 0.58
CA ALA A 98 -6.98 6.08 -0.12
C ALA A 98 -6.37 7.28 -0.84
N HIS A 99 -5.05 7.38 -0.81
CA HIS A 99 -4.34 8.44 -1.52
C HIS A 99 -4.34 8.21 -3.03
N SER A 100 -4.09 6.97 -3.44
CA SER A 100 -3.91 6.63 -4.85
C SER A 100 -4.34 5.20 -5.13
N VAL A 101 -4.74 4.94 -6.38
CA VAL A 101 -4.98 3.59 -6.89
C VAL A 101 -4.06 3.40 -8.09
N LEU A 102 -3.11 2.47 -8.00
CA LEU A 102 -2.09 2.23 -9.01
C LEU A 102 -2.29 0.87 -9.64
N LYS A 103 -2.12 0.78 -10.96
CA LYS A 103 -2.26 -0.48 -11.69
C LYS A 103 -0.93 -1.22 -11.75
N GLN A 104 -0.92 -2.51 -11.46
CA GLN A 104 0.23 -3.38 -11.65
C GLN A 104 0.32 -3.85 -13.11
N PRO A 105 1.51 -4.21 -13.63
CA PRO A 105 2.78 -4.16 -12.93
C PRO A 105 3.32 -2.74 -12.81
N ILE A 106 3.99 -2.45 -11.71
CA ILE A 106 4.62 -1.17 -11.49
C ILE A 106 6.11 -1.33 -11.78
N ASN A 107 6.66 -0.48 -12.67
CA ASN A 107 8.08 -0.51 -12.90
C ASN A 107 8.80 0.28 -11.82
N GLU A 108 10.09 0.02 -11.70
CA GLU A 108 10.95 0.60 -10.68
C GLU A 108 10.98 2.13 -10.73
N ASP A 109 11.14 2.70 -11.92
CA ASP A 109 11.20 4.16 -12.09
C ASP A 109 9.89 4.83 -11.68
N PHE A 110 8.77 4.24 -12.07
CA PHE A 110 7.46 4.76 -11.69
C PHE A 110 7.28 4.75 -10.17
N LEU A 111 7.66 3.67 -9.52
CA LEU A 111 7.53 3.53 -8.06
C LEU A 111 8.38 4.58 -7.34
N LEU A 112 9.62 4.77 -7.74
CA LEU A 112 10.51 5.76 -7.14
C LEU A 112 10.00 7.18 -7.34
N ASP A 113 9.52 7.51 -8.54
CA ASP A 113 8.93 8.83 -8.82
C ASP A 113 7.67 9.07 -7.98
N PHE A 114 6.82 8.06 -7.86
CA PHE A 114 5.61 8.15 -7.06
C PHE A 114 5.93 8.44 -5.59
N ILE A 115 6.88 7.71 -5.02
CA ILE A 115 7.29 7.88 -3.63
C ILE A 115 7.94 9.24 -3.41
N GLN A 116 8.77 9.70 -4.35
CA GLN A 116 9.40 11.01 -4.26
C GLN A 116 8.35 12.12 -4.21
N LYS A 117 7.31 12.02 -5.03
CA LYS A 117 6.20 12.99 -5.02
C LYS A 117 5.47 12.97 -3.69
N LEU A 118 5.24 11.79 -3.11
CA LEU A 118 4.62 11.67 -1.81
C LEU A 118 5.46 12.32 -0.71
N GLU A 119 6.77 12.14 -0.75
CA GLU A 119 7.67 12.79 0.22
C GLU A 119 7.57 14.30 0.17
N SER A 120 7.38 14.88 -1.00
CA SER A 120 7.25 16.33 -1.16
C SER A 120 5.94 16.89 -0.62
N GLU A 121 4.94 16.03 -0.38
CA GLU A 121 3.64 16.40 0.19
C GLU A 121 3.63 16.38 1.73
N ILE A 122 4.66 15.84 2.34
CA ILE A 122 4.74 15.66 3.81
C ILE A 122 5.30 16.90 4.50
#